data_9668d87bd95467843482c58143134c6b
#
_entry.id   9668d87bd95467843482c58143134c6b
#
_cell.length_a   1.000
_cell.length_b   1.000
_cell.length_c   1.000
_cell.angle_alpha   90.00
_cell.angle_beta   90.00
_cell.angle_gamma   90.00
#
_symmetry.space_group_name_H-M   'P 1'
#
loop_
_entity.id
_entity.type
_entity.pdbx_description
1 polymer ?
#
loop_
_entity_poly.entity_id
_entity_poly.type
_entity_poly.pdbx_seq_one_letter_code
_entity_poly.pdbx_strand_id
1 'polypeptide(L)'
;MLLMVAALFVACASEDIAQDKKKENGTEVPKGGVVFATNDTKISAKRRFIDEDEFADAKTRTNIKHTPGNGADAYWTSDDFIWVKKQDGTWAKSTAITLHDGGTSAEFTLPGSKSDYADGCEVRYTGTSVTSYGAYNRATATAVYPIQTRTTANDFSKAGEWGDCGSGVARNTGNPDKFNFTLEHKPAYLCFLPRCENAALASNIRLKSIKITATKVYFGGVGRNILADLYDFTDGENLLRGGSPFGNNYIEVTLPNFPLSTTANQAANATYLVVPPDTYDFKIEYTIKDPTTNVETVITDIKTNITLDKGNIYDVTANLMIQRSFNINEYKYYMWDAYQDYWSGHLKGDGSPDGNYPQDRLDPRFYHENPNPLVAQPLAADRSCKDFPNVNEMCWYAMVGDPHWASCIYVNNGHLQKIDGMWIRKKSAIVTYLRANGYPTITETDMKNGYKESPTAPFVDYRNTSRALSNTSVTNSIPTNIADYFFLPVLGYYYSANLDKFGLLGAYWSSSAYRQDTQMHTSL
;
A
#
# COMPACT_ATOMS: atom_id res chain seq x y z
N MET A 1 53.43 30.38 -15.90
CA MET A 1 52.86 31.73 -16.05
C MET A 1 51.63 31.75 -15.15
N LEU A 2 51.78 32.00 -13.88
CA LEU A 2 51.62 33.28 -13.14
C LEU A 2 50.31 34.00 -13.50
N LEU A 3 49.37 34.17 -12.60
CA LEU A 3 49.39 35.09 -11.48
C LEU A 3 48.33 34.77 -10.43
N MET A 4 48.80 34.81 -9.19
CA MET A 4 48.05 35.08 -7.94
C MET A 4 47.44 36.47 -7.95
N VAL A 5 46.31 36.62 -7.26
CA VAL A 5 46.07 37.81 -6.44
C VAL A 5 45.29 37.41 -5.18
N ALA A 6 45.90 37.73 -4.06
CA ALA A 6 45.33 37.70 -2.70
C ALA A 6 44.69 39.02 -2.38
N ALA A 7 43.72 39.01 -1.46
CA ALA A 7 43.32 40.24 -0.76
C ALA A 7 42.63 39.97 0.53
N LEU A 8 43.02 40.35 1.41
CA LEU A 8 43.18 41.17 2.58
C LEU A 8 41.93 41.27 3.47
N PHE A 9 42.14 40.81 4.69
CA PHE A 9 41.35 41.07 5.88
C PHE A 9 41.45 42.52 6.33
N VAL A 10 40.36 43.10 6.84
CA VAL A 10 40.40 44.12 7.87
C VAL A 10 39.40 43.78 8.95
N ALA A 11 39.93 43.47 10.11
CA ALA A 11 39.22 43.46 11.38
C ALA A 11 39.34 44.84 11.99
N CYS A 12 38.28 45.37 12.57
CA CYS A 12 38.34 46.37 13.63
C CYS A 12 37.26 46.06 14.65
N ALA A 13 37.73 45.73 15.82
CA ALA A 13 36.95 45.73 17.06
C ALA A 13 36.90 47.15 17.61
N SER A 14 35.78 47.53 18.18
CA SER A 14 35.73 48.43 19.33
C SER A 14 34.45 48.17 20.13
N GLU A 15 34.67 47.87 21.38
CA GLU A 15 33.65 47.78 22.43
C GLU A 15 33.05 49.18 22.67
N ASP A 16 31.74 49.22 22.87
CA ASP A 16 31.15 50.16 23.79
C ASP A 16 29.90 49.58 24.43
N ILE A 17 29.97 49.50 25.76
CA ILE A 17 28.89 49.06 26.65
C ILE A 17 27.97 50.24 26.84
N ALA A 18 26.76 50.17 26.29
CA ALA A 18 25.66 50.99 26.74
C ALA A 18 24.47 50.09 27.11
N GLN A 19 24.23 50.00 28.41
CA GLN A 19 22.96 49.52 28.94
C GLN A 19 21.85 50.40 28.39
N ASP A 20 21.00 49.82 27.58
CA ASP A 20 19.72 50.46 27.28
C ASP A 20 18.57 49.46 27.51
N LYS A 21 17.58 50.00 28.18
CA LYS A 21 16.39 49.37 28.71
C LYS A 21 15.67 48.56 27.63
N LYS A 22 15.31 47.33 27.97
CA LYS A 22 14.35 46.50 27.27
C LYS A 22 13.06 47.30 26.98
N LYS A 23 12.96 47.88 25.80
CA LYS A 23 11.68 48.24 25.21
C LYS A 23 11.08 46.96 24.67
N GLU A 24 10.00 46.49 25.26
CA GLU A 24 9.07 45.58 24.63
C GLU A 24 8.66 46.20 23.29
N ASN A 25 9.12 45.67 22.19
CA ASN A 25 8.56 45.97 20.87
C ASN A 25 7.15 45.40 20.84
N GLY A 26 6.20 46.15 21.34
CA GLY A 26 4.81 45.99 20.96
C GLY A 26 4.73 46.18 19.44
N THR A 27 4.40 45.11 18.71
CA THR A 27 4.06 45.15 17.30
C THR A 27 2.93 46.17 17.17
N GLU A 28 3.14 47.28 16.46
CA GLU A 28 2.07 48.25 16.20
C GLU A 28 0.99 47.53 15.40
N VAL A 29 -0.15 47.31 16.02
CA VAL A 29 -1.36 46.88 15.35
C VAL A 29 -1.69 47.91 14.27
N PRO A 30 -1.88 47.52 13.00
CA PRO A 30 -2.28 48.48 11.96
C PRO A 30 -3.50 49.25 12.46
N LYS A 31 -3.48 50.59 12.40
CA LYS A 31 -4.61 51.43 12.79
C LYS A 31 -5.89 50.96 12.15
N GLY A 32 -6.80 50.37 12.94
CA GLY A 32 -8.11 49.89 12.50
C GLY A 32 -8.32 48.37 12.46
N GLY A 33 -7.47 47.55 13.08
CA GLY A 33 -7.65 46.09 13.16
C GLY A 33 -7.97 45.57 14.57
N VAL A 34 -8.69 44.46 14.67
CA VAL A 34 -9.00 43.76 15.91
C VAL A 34 -8.14 42.51 16.01
N VAL A 35 -7.54 42.26 17.18
CA VAL A 35 -6.66 41.10 17.38
C VAL A 35 -7.42 39.90 17.96
N PHE A 36 -7.27 38.77 17.35
CA PHE A 36 -7.74 37.46 17.82
C PHE A 36 -6.52 36.61 18.16
N ALA A 37 -6.31 36.32 19.45
CA ALA A 37 -5.18 35.53 19.91
C ALA A 37 -5.62 34.10 20.25
N THR A 38 -4.75 33.16 19.93
CA THR A 38 -4.93 31.80 20.41
C THR A 38 -4.55 31.71 21.88
N ASN A 39 -5.39 31.10 22.70
CA ASN A 39 -4.95 30.67 24.02
C ASN A 39 -3.90 29.58 23.85
N ASP A 40 -3.04 29.37 24.86
CA ASP A 40 -2.15 28.20 24.98
C ASP A 40 -3.01 26.93 25.08
N THR A 41 -3.55 26.51 23.98
CA THR A 41 -4.48 25.40 23.91
C THR A 41 -3.77 24.23 23.31
N LYS A 42 -3.41 23.39 24.22
CA LYS A 42 -3.05 22.02 23.91
C LYS A 42 -4.28 21.30 23.35
N ILE A 43 -4.33 21.07 22.06
CA ILE A 43 -5.37 20.27 21.44
C ILE A 43 -4.99 18.81 21.64
N SER A 44 -5.89 18.03 22.25
CA SER A 44 -5.66 16.60 22.49
C SER A 44 -6.07 15.82 21.27
N ALA A 45 -5.12 15.29 20.53
CA ALA A 45 -5.40 14.15 19.68
C ALA A 45 -5.22 12.89 20.55
N LYS A 46 -6.26 12.08 20.66
CA LYS A 46 -6.18 10.76 21.26
C LYS A 46 -5.55 9.81 20.28
N ARG A 47 -4.61 9.01 20.77
CA ARG A 47 -3.98 7.96 19.98
C ARG A 47 -4.84 6.70 19.99
N ARG A 48 -4.89 6.02 18.82
CA ARG A 48 -5.24 4.60 18.73
C ARG A 48 -4.33 3.92 17.72
N PHE A 49 -3.90 2.69 17.99
CA PHE A 49 -3.33 1.81 16.98
C PHE A 49 -4.44 1.10 16.24
N ILE A 50 -4.27 0.89 14.95
CA ILE A 50 -5.19 0.08 14.16
C ILE A 50 -4.81 -1.41 14.22
N ASP A 51 -3.65 -1.77 14.80
CA ASP A 51 -3.17 -3.16 14.79
C ASP A 51 -2.60 -3.75 16.08
N GLU A 52 -2.45 -3.04 17.19
CA GLU A 52 -2.03 -3.67 18.48
C GLU A 52 -2.17 -2.72 19.67
N ASP A 53 -2.34 -3.32 20.86
CA ASP A 53 -2.76 -2.75 22.13
C ASP A 53 -2.02 -1.51 22.66
N GLU A 54 -2.86 -0.56 23.15
CA GLU A 54 -2.70 0.41 24.23
C GLU A 54 -1.61 1.52 24.21
N PHE A 55 -2.06 2.75 24.38
CA PHE A 55 -1.92 3.83 25.37
C PHE A 55 -1.56 5.25 24.89
N ALA A 56 -2.31 6.20 25.46
CA ALA A 56 -2.03 7.59 25.86
C ALA A 56 -2.25 8.76 24.87
N ASP A 57 -2.83 9.84 25.44
CA ASP A 57 -3.32 11.08 24.85
C ASP A 57 -2.26 12.01 24.28
N ALA A 58 -2.58 12.70 23.18
CA ALA A 58 -1.83 13.86 22.71
C ALA A 58 -2.60 14.82 21.78
N LYS A 59 -2.01 15.97 21.43
CA LYS A 59 -2.65 17.27 21.10
C LYS A 59 -2.14 17.85 19.78
N THR A 60 -2.97 18.56 18.96
CA THR A 60 -2.62 18.99 17.59
C THR A 60 -2.96 20.43 17.20
N ARG A 61 -2.23 21.03 16.22
CA ARG A 61 -2.49 22.27 15.45
C ARG A 61 -1.87 22.16 14.04
N THR A 62 -2.01 23.18 13.19
CA THR A 62 -1.86 23.19 11.72
C THR A 62 -0.55 22.74 11.10
N ASN A 63 0.57 22.93 11.74
CA ASN A 63 1.81 22.20 11.44
C ASN A 63 1.92 21.10 12.49
N ILE A 64 1.64 19.88 12.12
CA ILE A 64 1.46 18.79 13.06
C ILE A 64 2.79 18.04 13.22
N LYS A 65 3.32 18.02 14.46
CA LYS A 65 4.45 17.17 14.84
C LYS A 65 3.93 16.00 15.64
N HIS A 66 3.94 14.84 15.05
CA HIS A 66 3.50 13.60 15.67
C HIS A 66 4.68 12.84 16.28
N THR A 67 4.45 12.30 17.48
CA THR A 67 5.33 11.30 18.07
C THR A 67 4.53 10.02 18.22
N PRO A 68 4.89 8.93 17.52
CA PRO A 68 4.20 7.66 17.64
C PRO A 68 4.10 7.26 19.09
N GLY A 69 2.91 6.95 19.52
CA GLY A 69 2.70 6.63 20.90
C GLY A 69 2.32 7.79 21.82
N ASN A 70 2.46 9.04 21.42
CA ASN A 70 2.21 10.20 22.29
C ASN A 70 1.33 11.29 21.65
N GLY A 71 0.70 10.99 20.49
CA GLY A 71 -0.14 11.93 19.77
C GLY A 71 0.62 12.98 18.98
N ALA A 72 0.08 14.17 18.83
CA ALA A 72 0.67 15.17 17.98
C ALA A 72 0.49 16.59 18.52
N ASP A 73 1.50 17.43 18.32
CA ASP A 73 1.46 18.87 18.60
C ASP A 73 1.26 19.63 17.30
N ALA A 74 0.42 20.66 17.32
CA ALA A 74 0.19 21.52 16.17
C ALA A 74 0.79 22.90 16.37
N TYR A 75 1.18 23.51 15.25
CA TYR A 75 1.82 24.81 15.20
C TYR A 75 1.19 25.65 14.09
N TRP A 76 1.02 26.94 14.35
CA TRP A 76 0.67 27.92 13.33
C TRP A 76 1.86 28.21 12.42
N THR A 77 1.57 28.52 11.15
CA THR A 77 2.56 28.97 10.16
C THR A 77 2.23 30.39 9.66
N SER A 78 3.19 31.04 9.02
CA SER A 78 3.00 32.41 8.51
C SER A 78 1.91 32.52 7.43
N ASP A 79 1.54 31.41 6.83
CA ASP A 79 0.57 31.34 5.74
C ASP A 79 -0.85 31.05 6.23
N ASP A 80 -1.00 30.77 7.53
CA ASP A 80 -2.28 30.47 8.13
C ASP A 80 -3.15 31.72 8.28
N PHE A 81 -4.45 31.52 8.25
CA PHE A 81 -5.45 32.55 8.46
C PHE A 81 -6.69 31.97 9.13
N ILE A 82 -7.48 32.85 9.75
CA ILE A 82 -8.77 32.49 10.34
C ILE A 82 -9.88 33.32 9.73
N TRP A 83 -11.08 32.79 9.87
CA TRP A 83 -12.35 33.48 9.61
C TRP A 83 -13.06 33.71 10.91
N VAL A 84 -13.61 34.92 11.10
CA VAL A 84 -14.40 35.27 12.27
C VAL A 84 -15.77 35.80 11.81
N LYS A 85 -16.83 35.30 12.43
CA LYS A 85 -18.20 35.71 12.14
C LYS A 85 -18.50 37.04 12.80
N LYS A 86 -18.90 38.02 12.01
CA LYS A 86 -19.33 39.34 12.48
C LYS A 86 -20.76 39.31 13.05
N GLN A 87 -21.13 40.36 13.77
CA GLN A 87 -22.47 40.53 14.31
C GLN A 87 -23.56 40.63 13.23
N ASP A 88 -23.20 41.14 12.04
CA ASP A 88 -24.09 41.19 10.87
C ASP A 88 -24.27 39.84 10.16
N GLY A 89 -23.63 38.77 10.68
CA GLY A 89 -23.68 37.43 10.14
C GLY A 89 -22.67 37.16 9.00
N THR A 90 -21.94 38.16 8.54
CA THR A 90 -20.90 37.99 7.53
C THR A 90 -19.60 37.46 8.13
N TRP A 91 -18.71 36.88 7.30
CA TRP A 91 -17.43 36.36 7.70
C TRP A 91 -16.30 37.32 7.30
N ALA A 92 -15.43 37.63 8.24
CA ALA A 92 -14.20 38.38 8.00
C ALA A 92 -13.01 37.41 8.01
N LYS A 93 -12.13 37.52 7.00
CA LYS A 93 -10.85 36.81 6.94
C LYS A 93 -9.76 37.67 7.61
N SER A 94 -8.86 37.04 8.37
CA SER A 94 -7.70 37.73 8.92
C SER A 94 -6.79 38.27 7.80
N THR A 95 -6.21 39.42 8.04
CA THR A 95 -5.33 40.13 7.10
C THR A 95 -3.85 39.97 7.41
N ALA A 96 -3.54 39.58 8.65
CA ALA A 96 -2.18 39.32 9.10
C ALA A 96 -2.17 38.27 10.23
N ILE A 97 -1.03 37.63 10.41
CA ILE A 97 -0.72 36.71 11.50
C ILE A 97 0.61 37.09 12.12
N THR A 98 0.69 37.04 13.45
CA THR A 98 1.93 37.15 14.22
C THR A 98 2.11 35.87 15.02
N LEU A 99 3.21 35.15 14.80
CA LEU A 99 3.53 33.89 15.46
C LEU A 99 4.28 34.17 16.78
N HIS A 100 3.96 33.42 17.84
CA HIS A 100 4.63 33.41 19.11
C HIS A 100 5.11 31.99 19.46
N ASP A 101 6.18 31.89 20.23
CA ASP A 101 6.74 30.65 20.78
C ASP A 101 6.91 29.52 19.72
N GLY A 102 7.45 29.91 18.56
CA GLY A 102 7.68 28.97 17.46
C GLY A 102 6.38 28.44 16.79
N GLY A 103 5.30 29.21 16.87
CA GLY A 103 4.00 28.88 16.29
C GLY A 103 3.05 28.15 17.23
N THR A 104 3.42 27.90 18.48
CA THR A 104 2.50 27.30 19.47
C THR A 104 1.32 28.22 19.80
N SER A 105 1.49 29.53 19.64
CA SER A 105 0.42 30.52 19.70
C SER A 105 0.54 31.53 18.57
N ALA A 106 -0.55 32.21 18.24
CA ALA A 106 -0.59 33.23 17.22
C ALA A 106 -1.61 34.33 17.51
N GLU A 107 -1.35 35.52 16.98
CA GLU A 107 -2.29 36.61 16.91
C GLU A 107 -2.67 36.90 15.48
N PHE A 108 -3.98 36.98 15.23
CA PHE A 108 -4.55 37.27 13.91
C PHE A 108 -5.18 38.67 13.92
N THR A 109 -4.85 39.47 12.96
CA THR A 109 -5.47 40.79 12.76
C THR A 109 -6.67 40.65 11.82
N LEU A 110 -7.84 41.06 12.29
CA LEU A 110 -9.08 41.11 11.49
C LEU A 110 -9.47 42.54 11.14
N PRO A 111 -10.13 42.75 9.99
CA PRO A 111 -10.58 44.08 9.57
C PRO A 111 -11.77 44.55 10.39
N GLY A 112 -11.91 45.88 10.49
CA GLY A 112 -13.03 46.50 11.18
C GLY A 112 -12.70 46.93 12.63
N SER A 113 -13.73 47.17 13.42
CA SER A 113 -13.65 47.57 14.82
C SER A 113 -14.14 46.45 15.74
N LYS A 114 -13.79 46.53 17.02
CA LYS A 114 -14.24 45.56 18.02
C LYS A 114 -15.76 45.44 18.10
N SER A 115 -16.49 46.51 17.84
CA SER A 115 -17.95 46.52 17.82
C SER A 115 -18.54 45.67 16.66
N ASP A 116 -17.73 45.28 15.69
CA ASP A 116 -18.19 44.40 14.59
C ASP A 116 -18.24 42.92 15.05
N TYR A 117 -17.64 42.58 16.21
CA TYR A 117 -17.49 41.21 16.70
C TYR A 117 -18.13 41.07 18.07
N ALA A 118 -19.00 40.08 18.26
CA ALA A 118 -19.63 39.75 19.52
C ALA A 118 -18.71 38.92 20.44
N ASP A 119 -18.90 39.02 21.75
CA ASP A 119 -18.39 38.01 22.69
C ASP A 119 -19.04 36.66 22.36
N GLY A 120 -18.24 35.61 22.16
CA GLY A 120 -18.74 34.33 21.71
C GLY A 120 -18.91 34.20 20.20
N CYS A 121 -18.35 35.12 19.39
CA CYS A 121 -18.38 34.98 17.94
C CYS A 121 -17.61 33.73 17.47
N GLU A 122 -18.11 33.12 16.41
CA GLU A 122 -17.53 31.90 15.83
C GLU A 122 -16.24 32.21 15.10
N VAL A 123 -15.21 31.38 15.34
CA VAL A 123 -13.91 31.40 14.67
C VAL A 123 -13.73 30.09 13.90
N ARG A 124 -13.26 30.17 12.67
CA ARG A 124 -12.96 29.01 11.82
C ARG A 124 -11.56 29.10 11.23
N TYR A 125 -10.88 27.97 11.21
CA TYR A 125 -9.75 27.68 10.37
C TYR A 125 -10.20 26.67 9.31
N THR A 126 -10.08 27.02 8.03
CA THR A 126 -10.56 26.19 6.91
C THR A 126 -9.44 25.53 6.13
N GLY A 127 -8.21 25.60 6.67
CA GLY A 127 -7.01 25.14 5.99
C GLY A 127 -6.56 26.11 4.91
N THR A 128 -5.46 25.75 4.27
CA THR A 128 -4.84 26.51 3.17
C THR A 128 -4.99 25.77 1.82
N SER A 129 -5.89 24.79 1.74
CA SER A 129 -6.12 24.03 0.53
C SER A 129 -6.56 24.95 -0.61
N VAL A 130 -5.66 25.14 -1.57
CA VAL A 130 -5.91 25.88 -2.81
C VAL A 130 -6.47 24.93 -3.84
N THR A 131 -7.75 25.03 -4.17
CA THR A 131 -8.37 24.02 -5.01
C THR A 131 -9.31 24.61 -6.03
N SER A 132 -9.57 23.82 -7.07
CA SER A 132 -10.68 24.04 -8.00
C SER A 132 -12.06 24.04 -7.31
N TYR A 133 -12.16 23.50 -6.08
CA TYR A 133 -13.37 23.57 -5.27
C TYR A 133 -13.64 24.94 -4.64
N GLY A 134 -12.65 25.84 -4.66
CA GLY A 134 -12.77 27.17 -4.07
C GLY A 134 -12.88 27.18 -2.55
N ALA A 135 -12.45 26.11 -1.86
CA ALA A 135 -12.49 26.02 -0.40
C ALA A 135 -11.58 27.04 0.27
N TYR A 136 -10.43 27.32 -0.31
CA TYR A 136 -9.42 28.24 0.22
C TYR A 136 -9.95 29.63 0.60
N ASN A 137 -10.96 30.15 -0.09
CA ASN A 137 -11.54 31.46 0.16
C ASN A 137 -12.92 31.42 0.81
N ARG A 138 -13.29 30.31 1.45
CA ARG A 138 -14.60 30.13 2.09
C ARG A 138 -14.47 29.96 3.59
N ALA A 139 -15.25 30.70 4.33
CA ALA A 139 -15.39 30.52 5.78
C ALA A 139 -16.14 29.23 6.19
N THR A 140 -16.77 28.56 5.22
CA THR A 140 -17.72 27.47 5.47
C THR A 140 -17.25 26.13 4.97
N ALA A 141 -16.11 26.04 4.28
CA ALA A 141 -15.70 24.79 3.66
C ALA A 141 -14.17 24.56 3.70
N THR A 142 -13.79 23.29 3.72
CA THR A 142 -12.44 22.80 3.46
C THR A 142 -12.46 21.72 2.38
N ALA A 143 -11.31 21.34 1.83
CA ALA A 143 -11.23 20.29 0.83
C ALA A 143 -10.15 19.26 1.15
N VAL A 144 -10.47 17.98 0.95
CA VAL A 144 -9.54 16.86 0.98
C VAL A 144 -9.37 16.32 -0.43
N TYR A 145 -8.13 16.22 -0.90
CA TYR A 145 -7.81 15.78 -2.26
C TYR A 145 -7.62 14.27 -2.36
N PRO A 146 -8.08 13.67 -3.48
CA PRO A 146 -7.87 12.23 -3.73
C PRO A 146 -6.42 11.89 -4.09
N ILE A 147 -5.69 12.82 -4.70
CA ILE A 147 -4.29 12.62 -5.08
C ILE A 147 -3.43 13.64 -4.35
N GLN A 148 -2.46 13.14 -3.62
CA GLN A 148 -1.55 13.94 -2.81
C GLN A 148 -0.10 13.51 -3.08
N THR A 149 0.87 14.37 -2.77
CA THR A 149 2.29 14.08 -2.90
C THR A 149 3.01 14.48 -1.62
N ARG A 150 3.90 13.63 -1.13
CA ARG A 150 4.83 13.95 -0.06
C ARG A 150 6.24 13.91 -0.61
N THR A 151 7.07 14.83 -0.19
CA THR A 151 8.47 14.92 -0.61
C THR A 151 9.42 14.49 0.48
N THR A 152 9.00 14.55 1.73
CA THR A 152 9.80 14.26 2.92
C THR A 152 9.02 13.33 3.83
N ALA A 153 9.71 12.32 4.37
CA ALA A 153 9.14 11.45 5.40
C ALA A 153 8.97 12.23 6.71
N ASN A 154 7.98 11.82 7.49
CA ASN A 154 7.67 12.43 8.77
C ASN A 154 7.38 13.95 8.70
N ASP A 155 6.88 14.40 7.57
CA ASP A 155 6.49 15.79 7.36
C ASP A 155 4.96 15.92 7.31
N PHE A 156 4.40 16.61 8.29
CA PHE A 156 2.98 16.95 8.33
C PHE A 156 2.78 18.47 8.48
N SER A 157 3.78 19.24 8.08
CA SER A 157 3.79 20.73 8.17
C SER A 157 2.72 21.39 7.30
N LYS A 158 2.18 20.66 6.33
CA LYS A 158 1.17 21.14 5.37
C LYS A 158 -0.21 20.52 5.57
N ALA A 159 -0.55 20.12 6.80
CA ALA A 159 -1.85 19.53 7.09
C ALA A 159 -3.02 20.39 6.58
N GLY A 160 -2.92 21.70 6.68
CA GLY A 160 -3.91 22.65 6.18
C GLY A 160 -4.11 22.61 4.65
N GLU A 161 -3.06 22.31 3.86
CA GLU A 161 -3.17 22.10 2.42
C GLU A 161 -3.93 20.80 2.07
N TRP A 162 -4.03 19.86 3.01
CA TRP A 162 -4.60 18.53 2.80
C TRP A 162 -5.95 18.32 3.46
N GLY A 163 -6.54 19.41 4.00
CA GLY A 163 -7.89 19.39 4.52
C GLY A 163 -8.01 19.53 6.03
N ASP A 164 -6.90 19.83 6.74
CA ASP A 164 -7.01 20.16 8.15
C ASP A 164 -7.81 21.44 8.35
N CYS A 165 -8.66 21.44 9.38
CA CYS A 165 -9.58 22.51 9.66
C CYS A 165 -10.09 22.43 11.10
N GLY A 166 -10.61 23.55 11.60
CA GLY A 166 -11.14 23.62 12.97
C GLY A 166 -12.13 24.75 13.16
N SER A 167 -12.92 24.65 14.23
CA SER A 167 -13.80 25.73 14.66
C SER A 167 -13.72 25.96 16.17
N GLY A 168 -14.14 27.12 16.61
CA GLY A 168 -14.21 27.50 18.01
C GLY A 168 -14.97 28.80 18.21
N VAL A 169 -14.95 29.29 19.42
CA VAL A 169 -15.59 30.58 19.79
C VAL A 169 -14.55 31.51 20.40
N ALA A 170 -14.61 32.78 20.03
CA ALA A 170 -13.77 33.81 20.59
C ALA A 170 -14.41 34.48 21.81
N ARG A 171 -13.63 34.75 22.81
CA ARG A 171 -14.04 35.44 24.05
C ARG A 171 -13.31 36.75 24.24
N ASN A 172 -14.04 37.74 24.69
CA ASN A 172 -13.49 39.03 25.03
C ASN A 172 -12.54 38.91 26.23
N THR A 173 -11.35 39.49 26.13
CA THR A 173 -10.33 39.45 27.18
C THR A 173 -10.42 40.58 28.17
N GLY A 174 -11.32 41.54 27.99
CA GLY A 174 -11.31 42.82 28.71
C GLY A 174 -10.36 43.86 28.11
N ASN A 175 -9.44 43.47 27.24
CA ASN A 175 -8.62 44.39 26.45
C ASN A 175 -9.50 45.01 25.35
N PRO A 176 -9.42 46.36 25.11
CA PRO A 176 -10.29 47.03 24.16
C PRO A 176 -10.35 46.44 22.75
N ASP A 177 -9.26 45.86 22.25
CA ASP A 177 -9.15 45.43 20.85
C ASP A 177 -8.72 43.93 20.71
N LYS A 178 -8.89 43.13 21.78
CA LYS A 178 -8.42 41.75 21.78
C LYS A 178 -9.48 40.73 22.20
N PHE A 179 -9.55 39.63 21.44
CA PHE A 179 -10.30 38.41 21.76
C PHE A 179 -9.35 37.24 21.90
N ASN A 180 -9.70 36.25 22.74
CA ASN A 180 -9.01 34.96 22.77
C ASN A 180 -9.91 33.86 22.27
N PHE A 181 -9.34 32.86 21.58
CA PHE A 181 -10.07 31.70 21.06
C PHE A 181 -9.28 30.40 21.16
N THR A 182 -9.99 29.31 21.09
CA THR A 182 -9.47 27.94 20.95
C THR A 182 -10.16 27.28 19.78
N LEU A 183 -9.42 26.54 18.96
CA LEU A 183 -10.00 25.71 17.88
C LEU A 183 -10.02 24.24 18.28
N GLU A 184 -11.12 23.57 17.91
CA GLU A 184 -11.22 22.13 17.90
C GLU A 184 -11.06 21.63 16.46
N HIS A 185 -10.13 20.70 16.23
CA HIS A 185 -9.95 20.08 14.93
C HIS A 185 -11.16 19.22 14.57
N LYS A 186 -11.57 19.28 13.32
CA LYS A 186 -12.73 18.55 12.82
C LYS A 186 -12.39 17.24 12.10
N PRO A 187 -11.26 17.13 11.34
CA PRO A 187 -10.87 15.86 10.74
C PRO A 187 -10.26 14.89 11.76
N ALA A 188 -10.09 13.65 11.33
CA ALA A 188 -9.18 12.67 11.90
C ALA A 188 -7.90 12.60 11.08
N TYR A 189 -6.86 11.99 11.64
CA TYR A 189 -5.55 11.88 10.99
C TYR A 189 -5.05 10.44 11.02
N LEU A 190 -4.39 10.02 9.94
CA LEU A 190 -3.71 8.73 9.87
C LEU A 190 -2.21 8.96 9.73
N CYS A 191 -1.41 8.23 10.50
CA CYS A 191 0.04 8.15 10.38
C CYS A 191 0.42 6.74 9.94
N PHE A 192 0.81 6.56 8.69
CA PHE A 192 1.27 5.28 8.17
C PHE A 192 2.74 5.04 8.53
N LEU A 193 3.01 3.89 9.15
CA LEU A 193 4.33 3.45 9.62
C LEU A 193 4.64 2.04 9.08
N PRO A 194 4.75 1.85 7.77
CA PRO A 194 5.03 0.54 7.19
C PRO A 194 6.45 0.09 7.48
N ARG A 195 6.60 -1.24 7.63
CA ARG A 195 7.88 -1.92 7.82
C ARG A 195 7.98 -3.15 6.93
N CYS A 196 9.15 -3.76 6.85
CA CYS A 196 9.36 -5.07 6.25
C CYS A 196 10.28 -5.90 7.14
N GLU A 197 9.75 -6.91 7.83
CA GLU A 197 10.51 -7.71 8.81
C GLU A 197 11.60 -8.57 8.17
N ASN A 198 11.55 -8.81 6.86
CA ASN A 198 12.66 -9.42 6.13
C ASN A 198 13.77 -8.38 5.90
N ALA A 199 14.84 -8.44 6.70
CA ALA A 199 15.92 -7.45 6.68
C ALA A 199 16.62 -7.33 5.31
N ALA A 200 16.83 -8.45 4.62
CA ALA A 200 17.47 -8.46 3.30
C ALA A 200 16.57 -7.78 2.25
N LEU A 201 15.26 -8.00 2.31
CA LEU A 201 14.30 -7.35 1.43
C LEU A 201 14.14 -5.87 1.79
N ALA A 202 13.99 -5.52 3.07
CA ALA A 202 13.79 -4.15 3.53
C ALA A 202 14.86 -3.18 3.04
N SER A 203 16.13 -3.61 2.99
CA SER A 203 17.25 -2.79 2.52
C SER A 203 17.16 -2.45 1.02
N ASN A 204 16.52 -3.30 0.24
CA ASN A 204 16.52 -3.23 -1.22
C ASN A 204 15.24 -2.63 -1.81
N ILE A 205 14.13 -2.60 -1.07
CA ILE A 205 12.87 -2.06 -1.54
C ILE A 205 12.60 -0.63 -1.06
N ARG A 206 11.73 0.06 -1.80
CA ARG A 206 11.30 1.43 -1.52
C ARG A 206 9.79 1.54 -1.59
N LEU A 207 9.21 2.30 -0.68
CA LEU A 207 7.78 2.63 -0.69
C LEU A 207 7.54 3.78 -1.67
N LYS A 208 6.67 3.57 -2.65
CA LYS A 208 6.35 4.53 -3.72
C LYS A 208 5.03 5.25 -3.54
N SER A 209 4.03 4.55 -3.05
CA SER A 209 2.72 5.15 -2.78
C SER A 209 1.97 4.39 -1.70
N ILE A 210 1.04 5.08 -1.07
CA ILE A 210 0.02 4.52 -0.19
C ILE A 210 -1.33 4.98 -0.72
N LYS A 211 -2.23 4.03 -0.98
CA LYS A 211 -3.60 4.32 -1.37
C LYS A 211 -4.56 3.71 -0.35
N ILE A 212 -5.38 4.55 0.25
CA ILE A 212 -6.47 4.13 1.12
C ILE A 212 -7.80 4.29 0.38
N THR A 213 -8.61 3.23 0.37
CA THR A 213 -9.94 3.23 -0.25
C THR A 213 -10.98 2.84 0.79
N ALA A 214 -11.99 3.67 1.01
CA ALA A 214 -13.15 3.32 1.81
C ALA A 214 -14.04 2.38 1.01
N THR A 215 -14.17 1.14 1.47
CA THR A 215 -15.03 0.13 0.84
C THR A 215 -16.42 0.12 1.45
N LYS A 216 -16.56 0.61 2.70
CA LYS A 216 -17.82 0.76 3.41
C LYS A 216 -17.72 1.87 4.45
N VAL A 217 -18.83 2.60 4.67
CA VAL A 217 -19.02 3.58 5.75
C VAL A 217 -20.25 3.18 6.55
N TYR A 218 -20.15 3.16 7.86
CA TYR A 218 -21.18 2.59 8.75
C TYR A 218 -22.21 3.61 9.26
N PHE A 219 -21.98 4.92 9.16
CA PHE A 219 -22.84 5.93 9.76
C PHE A 219 -23.54 6.86 8.76
N GLY A 220 -24.73 7.29 9.12
CA GLY A 220 -25.40 8.49 8.60
C GLY A 220 -26.22 8.36 7.33
N GLY A 221 -26.58 7.17 6.90
CA GLY A 221 -27.56 7.01 5.82
C GLY A 221 -27.05 7.43 4.44
N VAL A 222 -27.28 6.55 3.49
CA VAL A 222 -27.04 6.73 2.06
C VAL A 222 -25.57 6.61 1.64
N GLY A 223 -25.01 5.41 1.79
CA GLY A 223 -24.03 4.77 0.90
C GLY A 223 -22.93 5.61 0.26
N ARG A 224 -22.26 6.49 1.00
CA ARG A 224 -21.23 7.35 0.43
C ARG A 224 -19.87 7.06 1.05
N ASN A 225 -19.17 6.10 0.49
CA ASN A 225 -17.76 5.78 0.79
C ASN A 225 -16.85 6.92 0.28
N ILE A 226 -17.03 8.17 0.70
CA ILE A 226 -16.26 9.29 0.16
C ILE A 226 -15.26 9.74 1.20
N LEU A 227 -13.96 9.67 0.85
CA LEU A 227 -12.84 10.16 1.64
C LEU A 227 -12.38 11.56 1.19
N ALA A 228 -12.34 11.80 -0.11
CA ALA A 228 -11.85 13.04 -0.69
C ALA A 228 -12.99 13.81 -1.34
N ASP A 229 -13.26 15.01 -0.85
CA ASP A 229 -14.33 15.90 -1.34
C ASP A 229 -14.17 17.30 -0.74
N LEU A 230 -15.11 18.17 -1.07
CA LEU A 230 -15.40 19.40 -0.34
C LEU A 230 -16.24 19.07 0.92
N TYR A 231 -15.86 19.61 2.05
CA TYR A 231 -16.54 19.43 3.33
C TYR A 231 -16.96 20.77 3.90
N ASP A 232 -18.22 20.87 4.34
CA ASP A 232 -18.83 22.06 4.90
C ASP A 232 -18.90 22.02 6.43
N PHE A 233 -18.80 23.20 7.07
CA PHE A 233 -18.99 23.44 8.50
C PHE A 233 -20.43 23.77 8.88
N THR A 234 -21.41 23.53 8.01
CA THR A 234 -22.76 24.08 8.13
C THR A 234 -23.56 23.57 9.30
N ASP A 235 -23.23 22.44 9.90
CA ASP A 235 -23.89 21.93 11.11
C ASP A 235 -23.20 22.30 12.44
N GLY A 236 -22.20 23.18 12.39
CA GLY A 236 -21.48 23.73 13.56
C GLY A 236 -20.45 22.81 14.17
N GLU A 237 -20.67 21.50 14.28
CA GLU A 237 -19.77 20.57 15.00
C GLU A 237 -19.10 19.53 14.10
N ASN A 238 -19.67 19.18 12.97
CA ASN A 238 -19.19 18.11 12.11
C ASN A 238 -18.83 18.63 10.73
N LEU A 239 -17.94 17.89 10.05
CA LEU A 239 -17.71 18.08 8.63
C LEU A 239 -18.78 17.32 7.86
N LEU A 240 -19.61 18.05 7.12
CA LEU A 240 -20.57 17.49 6.20
C LEU A 240 -20.03 17.53 4.78
N ARG A 241 -20.29 16.49 4.01
CA ARG A 241 -19.96 16.48 2.61
C ARG A 241 -20.69 17.60 1.87
N GLY A 242 -19.95 18.50 1.22
CA GLY A 242 -20.48 19.67 0.50
C GLY A 242 -21.17 19.37 -0.84
N GLY A 243 -21.30 18.07 -1.20
CA GLY A 243 -22.03 17.66 -2.40
C GLY A 243 -21.32 17.93 -3.71
N SER A 244 -19.99 18.08 -3.71
CA SER A 244 -19.19 18.19 -4.92
C SER A 244 -19.40 16.97 -5.84
N PRO A 245 -19.51 17.16 -7.17
CA PRO A 245 -19.55 16.04 -8.13
C PRO A 245 -18.24 15.26 -8.22
N PHE A 246 -17.17 15.73 -7.59
CA PHE A 246 -15.81 15.19 -7.67
C PHE A 246 -15.43 14.31 -6.46
N GLY A 247 -16.39 13.91 -5.63
CA GLY A 247 -16.13 13.06 -4.47
C GLY A 247 -15.53 11.71 -4.85
N ASN A 248 -14.45 11.33 -4.15
CA ASN A 248 -13.73 10.06 -4.35
C ASN A 248 -13.75 9.22 -3.08
N ASN A 249 -13.86 7.92 -3.25
CA ASN A 249 -13.79 6.97 -2.12
C ASN A 249 -12.35 6.59 -1.75
N TYR A 250 -11.35 7.24 -2.30
CA TYR A 250 -9.95 6.97 -2.02
C TYR A 250 -9.13 8.25 -1.83
N ILE A 251 -8.00 8.09 -1.15
CA ILE A 251 -6.88 9.04 -1.14
C ILE A 251 -5.63 8.25 -1.50
N GLU A 252 -4.86 8.75 -2.46
CA GLU A 252 -3.57 8.18 -2.88
C GLU A 252 -2.45 9.18 -2.68
N VAL A 253 -1.39 8.74 -1.99
CA VAL A 253 -0.20 9.55 -1.72
C VAL A 253 0.98 9.00 -2.48
N THR A 254 1.56 9.81 -3.36
CA THR A 254 2.82 9.51 -4.05
C THR A 254 4.01 9.92 -3.18
N LEU A 255 5.02 9.06 -3.11
CA LEU A 255 6.20 9.18 -2.26
C LEU A 255 7.49 9.12 -3.10
N PRO A 256 8.58 9.81 -2.70
CA PRO A 256 9.85 9.80 -3.43
C PRO A 256 10.74 8.59 -3.07
N ASN A 257 10.19 7.37 -3.12
CA ASN A 257 10.90 6.12 -2.80
C ASN A 257 11.40 6.08 -1.36
N PHE A 258 10.52 6.20 -0.38
CA PHE A 258 10.88 6.11 1.03
C PHE A 258 11.48 4.75 1.38
N PRO A 259 12.58 4.69 2.19
CA PRO A 259 13.16 3.44 2.63
C PRO A 259 12.24 2.69 3.60
N LEU A 260 12.39 1.38 3.66
CA LEU A 260 11.75 0.53 4.66
C LEU A 260 12.81 -0.01 5.63
N SER A 261 12.39 -0.24 6.86
CA SER A 261 13.18 -0.85 7.92
C SER A 261 12.45 -2.07 8.50
N THR A 262 13.15 -2.89 9.28
CA THR A 262 12.56 -4.09 9.89
C THR A 262 11.57 -3.78 11.01
N THR A 263 11.66 -2.60 11.57
CA THR A 263 10.73 -2.06 12.58
C THR A 263 10.10 -0.77 12.07
N ALA A 264 8.98 -0.36 12.63
CA ALA A 264 8.37 0.92 12.33
C ALA A 264 9.39 2.06 12.60
N ASN A 265 9.60 2.94 11.62
CA ASN A 265 10.57 4.02 11.70
C ASN A 265 9.97 5.31 11.13
N GLN A 266 9.49 6.15 12.03
CA GLN A 266 8.83 7.39 11.68
C GLN A 266 9.70 8.29 10.80
N ALA A 267 10.97 8.49 11.17
CA ALA A 267 11.88 9.36 10.43
C ALA A 267 12.16 8.86 9.00
N ALA A 268 12.06 7.55 8.77
CA ALA A 268 12.37 6.94 7.48
C ALA A 268 11.21 7.03 6.48
N ASN A 269 9.96 6.87 6.93
CA ASN A 269 8.84 6.68 6.00
C ASN A 269 7.46 7.09 6.52
N ALA A 270 7.33 7.72 7.69
CA ALA A 270 6.01 8.15 8.14
C ALA A 270 5.31 9.03 7.11
N THR A 271 4.07 8.67 6.81
CA THR A 271 3.23 9.35 5.83
C THR A 271 1.89 9.68 6.45
N TYR A 272 1.50 10.95 6.39
CA TYR A 272 0.31 11.45 7.06
C TYR A 272 -0.83 11.72 6.09
N LEU A 273 -2.06 11.42 6.52
CA LEU A 273 -3.30 11.76 5.83
C LEU A 273 -4.28 12.47 6.75
N VAL A 274 -5.02 13.40 6.17
CA VAL A 274 -6.20 14.01 6.78
C VAL A 274 -7.42 13.30 6.19
N VAL A 275 -8.31 12.82 7.05
CA VAL A 275 -9.51 12.07 6.65
C VAL A 275 -10.73 12.56 7.43
N PRO A 276 -11.95 12.51 6.88
CA PRO A 276 -13.17 12.80 7.64
C PRO A 276 -13.34 11.79 8.77
N PRO A 277 -13.85 12.23 9.95
CA PRO A 277 -14.17 11.31 11.04
C PRO A 277 -15.42 10.49 10.67
N ASP A 278 -15.31 9.17 10.75
CA ASP A 278 -16.43 8.22 10.55
C ASP A 278 -15.96 6.79 10.92
N THR A 279 -16.82 5.80 10.73
CA THR A 279 -16.46 4.38 10.81
C THR A 279 -16.34 3.79 9.42
N TYR A 280 -15.21 3.15 9.12
CA TYR A 280 -14.86 2.68 7.79
C TYR A 280 -14.46 1.21 7.75
N ASP A 281 -14.71 0.58 6.60
CA ASP A 281 -13.90 -0.53 6.12
C ASP A 281 -12.91 0.03 5.10
N PHE A 282 -11.62 -0.22 5.30
CA PHE A 282 -10.55 0.26 4.43
C PHE A 282 -9.88 -0.87 3.67
N LYS A 283 -9.62 -0.63 2.38
CA LYS A 283 -8.58 -1.30 1.61
C LYS A 283 -7.39 -0.37 1.52
N ILE A 284 -6.25 -0.79 2.06
CA ILE A 284 -4.99 -0.04 2.04
C ILE A 284 -4.04 -0.75 1.10
N GLU A 285 -3.52 -0.03 0.11
CA GLU A 285 -2.61 -0.54 -0.92
C GLU A 285 -1.26 0.17 -0.80
N TYR A 286 -0.21 -0.60 -0.53
CA TYR A 286 1.16 -0.13 -0.45
C TYR A 286 1.90 -0.54 -1.72
N THR A 287 2.32 0.44 -2.54
CA THR A 287 3.15 0.18 -3.70
C THR A 287 4.61 0.20 -3.30
N ILE A 288 5.29 -0.92 -3.46
CA ILE A 288 6.74 -1.05 -3.23
C ILE A 288 7.48 -1.34 -4.53
N LYS A 289 8.72 -0.87 -4.61
CA LYS A 289 9.60 -1.07 -5.75
C LYS A 289 10.99 -1.48 -5.30
N ASP A 290 11.59 -2.43 -5.99
CA ASP A 290 13.02 -2.70 -5.91
C ASP A 290 13.73 -1.92 -7.05
N PRO A 291 14.53 -0.91 -6.74
CA PRO A 291 15.23 -0.12 -7.77
C PRO A 291 16.26 -0.91 -8.57
N THR A 292 16.84 -1.97 -7.98
CA THR A 292 17.88 -2.79 -8.62
C THR A 292 17.31 -3.67 -9.73
N THR A 293 16.19 -4.35 -9.45
CA THR A 293 15.53 -5.24 -10.41
C THR A 293 14.46 -4.53 -11.23
N ASN A 294 14.12 -3.29 -10.84
CA ASN A 294 13.00 -2.51 -11.37
C ASN A 294 11.62 -3.18 -11.21
N VAL A 295 11.52 -4.18 -10.33
CA VAL A 295 10.27 -4.88 -10.02
C VAL A 295 9.44 -4.04 -9.05
N GLU A 296 8.16 -3.90 -9.36
CA GLU A 296 7.18 -3.17 -8.55
C GLU A 296 5.99 -4.07 -8.25
N THR A 297 5.43 -3.95 -7.04
CA THR A 297 4.25 -4.71 -6.63
C THR A 297 3.43 -3.94 -5.62
N VAL A 298 2.17 -4.35 -5.45
CA VAL A 298 1.23 -3.79 -4.48
C VAL A 298 0.95 -4.83 -3.39
N ILE A 299 1.09 -4.41 -2.14
CA ILE A 299 0.67 -5.19 -0.98
C ILE A 299 -0.63 -4.57 -0.47
N THR A 300 -1.64 -5.41 -0.32
CA THR A 300 -2.97 -4.98 0.14
C THR A 300 -3.21 -5.41 1.56
N ASP A 301 -3.70 -4.49 2.38
CA ASP A 301 -4.16 -4.70 3.74
C ASP A 301 -5.64 -4.28 3.86
N ILE A 302 -6.44 -5.09 4.54
CA ILE A 302 -7.87 -4.84 4.74
C ILE A 302 -8.12 -4.61 6.23
N LYS A 303 -8.69 -3.47 6.54
CA LYS A 303 -9.11 -3.11 7.90
C LYS A 303 -10.61 -2.91 7.92
N THR A 304 -11.28 -3.52 8.86
CA THR A 304 -12.74 -3.45 8.96
C THR A 304 -13.19 -2.82 10.28
N ASN A 305 -14.30 -2.08 10.21
CA ASN A 305 -14.93 -1.47 11.37
C ASN A 305 -14.00 -0.51 12.15
N ILE A 306 -13.25 0.32 11.42
CA ILE A 306 -12.32 1.29 12.00
C ILE A 306 -13.06 2.60 12.25
N THR A 307 -13.19 2.99 13.52
CA THR A 307 -13.77 4.27 13.91
C THR A 307 -12.68 5.32 14.07
N LEU A 308 -12.81 6.39 13.31
CA LEU A 308 -11.94 7.57 13.35
C LEU A 308 -12.71 8.73 13.98
N ASP A 309 -12.30 9.14 15.16
CA ASP A 309 -12.92 10.26 15.88
C ASP A 309 -12.27 11.59 15.47
N LYS A 310 -13.03 12.67 15.46
CA LYS A 310 -12.54 14.03 15.18
C LYS A 310 -11.41 14.44 16.11
N GLY A 311 -10.41 15.11 15.57
CA GLY A 311 -9.25 15.61 16.29
C GLY A 311 -8.26 14.53 16.75
N ASN A 312 -8.44 13.26 16.37
CA ASN A 312 -7.55 12.17 16.78
C ASN A 312 -6.60 11.77 15.65
N ILE A 313 -5.39 11.30 16.03
CA ILE A 313 -4.41 10.71 15.13
C ILE A 313 -4.27 9.22 15.42
N TYR A 314 -4.19 8.42 14.36
CA TYR A 314 -4.13 6.97 14.40
C TYR A 314 -2.86 6.48 13.71
N ASP A 315 -2.04 5.70 14.42
CA ASP A 315 -0.88 5.02 13.85
C ASP A 315 -1.33 3.75 13.13
N VAL A 316 -0.99 3.65 11.84
CA VAL A 316 -1.32 2.51 10.98
C VAL A 316 -0.03 1.78 10.65
N THR A 317 0.18 0.62 11.26
CA THR A 317 1.34 -0.23 10.96
C THR A 317 1.00 -1.29 9.94
N ALA A 318 1.96 -1.66 9.10
CA ALA A 318 1.83 -2.74 8.15
C ALA A 318 3.19 -3.43 7.94
N ASN A 319 3.19 -4.76 7.87
CA ASN A 319 4.37 -5.54 7.51
C ASN A 319 4.33 -5.86 6.00
N LEU A 320 5.16 -5.18 5.22
CA LEU A 320 5.19 -5.28 3.77
C LEU A 320 6.06 -6.46 3.28
N MET A 321 5.88 -7.61 3.91
CA MET A 321 6.54 -8.85 3.49
C MET A 321 5.83 -9.48 2.28
N ILE A 322 6.63 -9.94 1.33
CA ILE A 322 6.16 -10.87 0.30
C ILE A 322 6.19 -12.27 0.92
N GLN A 323 5.02 -12.77 1.31
CA GLN A 323 4.89 -14.08 1.97
C GLN A 323 5.21 -15.27 1.05
N ARG A 324 5.45 -15.05 -0.23
CA ARG A 324 5.77 -16.09 -1.18
C ARG A 324 7.27 -16.17 -1.37
N SER A 325 7.88 -17.09 -0.67
CA SER A 325 9.23 -17.54 -1.00
C SER A 325 9.12 -18.54 -2.15
N PHE A 326 9.18 -18.05 -3.36
CA PHE A 326 9.41 -18.87 -4.53
C PHE A 326 10.92 -18.77 -4.80
N ASN A 327 11.62 -19.87 -4.65
CA ASN A 327 13.05 -19.90 -4.96
C ASN A 327 13.25 -20.60 -6.30
N ILE A 328 13.48 -19.82 -7.35
CA ILE A 328 13.69 -20.36 -8.68
C ILE A 328 14.89 -21.32 -8.71
N ASN A 329 15.86 -21.15 -7.82
CA ASN A 329 17.05 -21.99 -7.73
C ASN A 329 16.76 -23.38 -7.13
N GLU A 330 15.60 -23.59 -6.52
CA GLU A 330 15.16 -24.90 -6.02
C GLU A 330 14.52 -25.74 -7.12
N TYR A 331 14.11 -25.11 -8.23
CA TYR A 331 13.57 -25.85 -9.36
C TYR A 331 14.69 -26.55 -10.12
N LYS A 332 14.52 -27.88 -10.22
CA LYS A 332 15.43 -28.75 -10.94
C LYS A 332 14.75 -29.29 -12.18
N TYR A 333 15.51 -29.40 -13.24
CA TYR A 333 15.07 -30.03 -14.46
C TYR A 333 15.31 -31.53 -14.37
N TYR A 334 14.36 -32.32 -14.83
CA TYR A 334 14.46 -33.77 -14.91
C TYR A 334 14.05 -34.25 -16.29
N MET A 335 14.66 -35.29 -16.77
CA MET A 335 14.00 -36.16 -17.75
C MET A 335 12.89 -36.93 -17.04
N TRP A 336 11.89 -37.36 -17.79
CA TRP A 336 10.71 -38.05 -17.21
C TRP A 336 11.15 -39.21 -16.32
N ASP A 337 10.72 -39.16 -15.10
CA ASP A 337 10.95 -40.17 -14.03
C ASP A 337 12.40 -40.65 -13.88
N ALA A 338 13.39 -39.77 -14.14
CA ALA A 338 14.80 -40.05 -13.91
C ALA A 338 15.14 -40.15 -12.43
N TYR A 339 16.19 -40.87 -12.05
CA TYR A 339 16.68 -40.97 -10.68
C TYR A 339 17.30 -39.68 -10.16
N GLN A 340 17.95 -38.91 -11.03
CA GLN A 340 18.66 -37.68 -10.69
C GLN A 340 18.23 -36.53 -11.59
N ASP A 341 18.39 -35.31 -11.09
CA ASP A 341 18.13 -34.12 -11.89
C ASP A 341 19.11 -34.00 -13.07
N TYR A 342 18.68 -33.27 -14.09
CA TYR A 342 19.34 -33.18 -15.39
C TYR A 342 20.81 -32.79 -15.34
N TRP A 343 21.19 -31.96 -14.34
CA TRP A 343 22.56 -31.47 -14.15
C TRP A 343 23.25 -32.03 -12.90
N SER A 344 22.71 -33.06 -12.28
CA SER A 344 23.30 -33.67 -11.08
C SER A 344 24.74 -34.11 -11.32
N GLY A 345 25.67 -33.56 -10.51
CA GLY A 345 27.10 -33.80 -10.64
C GLY A 345 27.79 -33.08 -11.84
N HIS A 346 27.07 -32.27 -12.59
CA HIS A 346 27.53 -31.59 -13.81
C HIS A 346 27.33 -30.08 -13.77
N LEU A 347 27.45 -29.48 -12.59
CA LEU A 347 27.51 -28.03 -12.40
C LEU A 347 28.94 -27.62 -12.07
N LYS A 348 29.42 -26.54 -12.70
CA LYS A 348 30.69 -25.88 -12.40
C LYS A 348 30.61 -25.14 -11.06
N GLY A 349 31.73 -24.65 -10.57
CA GLY A 349 31.81 -23.90 -9.30
C GLY A 349 31.02 -22.61 -9.27
N ASP A 350 30.64 -22.06 -10.41
CA ASP A 350 29.75 -20.90 -10.56
C ASP A 350 28.27 -21.28 -10.70
N GLY A 351 27.94 -22.57 -10.62
CA GLY A 351 26.58 -23.11 -10.76
C GLY A 351 26.10 -23.27 -12.20
N SER A 352 26.91 -22.94 -13.20
CA SER A 352 26.56 -23.16 -14.61
C SER A 352 26.80 -24.63 -15.03
N PRO A 353 26.00 -25.18 -15.97
CA PRO A 353 26.25 -26.51 -16.54
C PRO A 353 27.59 -26.63 -17.22
N ASP A 354 28.21 -27.80 -17.09
CA ASP A 354 29.48 -28.13 -17.80
C ASP A 354 29.28 -28.59 -19.25
N GLY A 355 28.03 -28.76 -19.68
CA GLY A 355 27.63 -29.21 -21.01
C GLY A 355 27.43 -30.73 -21.15
N ASN A 356 27.77 -31.51 -20.12
CA ASN A 356 27.56 -32.96 -20.11
C ASN A 356 26.13 -33.31 -19.72
N TYR A 357 25.22 -33.36 -20.68
CA TYR A 357 23.84 -33.71 -20.47
C TYR A 357 23.61 -35.24 -20.62
N PRO A 358 22.53 -35.80 -20.03
CA PRO A 358 22.22 -37.24 -20.12
C PRO A 358 21.88 -37.65 -21.55
N GLN A 359 22.51 -38.72 -22.04
CA GLN A 359 22.44 -39.17 -23.45
C GLN A 359 22.02 -40.61 -23.60
N ASP A 360 22.12 -41.44 -22.57
CA ASP A 360 21.77 -42.86 -22.64
C ASP A 360 21.21 -43.38 -21.30
N ARG A 361 20.60 -44.57 -21.35
CA ARG A 361 19.91 -45.23 -20.23
C ARG A 361 20.83 -45.66 -19.07
N LEU A 362 22.13 -45.64 -19.23
CA LEU A 362 23.05 -45.95 -18.14
C LEU A 362 23.33 -44.73 -17.26
N ASP A 363 22.97 -43.55 -17.75
CA ASP A 363 23.06 -42.32 -16.98
C ASP A 363 21.81 -42.22 -16.04
N PRO A 364 21.98 -42.09 -14.72
CA PRO A 364 20.85 -41.98 -13.78
C PRO A 364 20.01 -40.72 -13.98
N ARG A 365 20.47 -39.76 -14.75
CA ARG A 365 19.75 -38.54 -15.14
C ARG A 365 18.87 -38.72 -16.38
N PHE A 366 19.01 -39.90 -17.10
CA PHE A 366 18.23 -40.20 -18.30
C PHE A 366 16.80 -40.59 -17.95
N TYR A 367 15.87 -40.40 -18.88
CA TYR A 367 14.47 -40.71 -18.64
C TYR A 367 14.26 -42.22 -18.37
N HIS A 368 13.19 -42.52 -17.63
CA HIS A 368 12.83 -43.91 -17.31
C HIS A 368 12.30 -44.62 -18.54
N GLU A 369 13.09 -45.50 -19.11
CA GLU A 369 12.66 -46.38 -20.22
C GLU A 369 11.90 -47.63 -19.69
N ASN A 370 10.84 -48.01 -20.37
CA ASN A 370 10.25 -49.33 -20.15
C ASN A 370 11.23 -50.41 -20.68
N PRO A 371 11.76 -51.27 -19.79
CA PRO A 371 12.71 -52.29 -20.22
C PRO A 371 12.11 -53.34 -21.16
N ASN A 372 10.78 -53.40 -21.32
CA ASN A 372 10.12 -54.34 -22.17
C ASN A 372 9.14 -53.61 -23.13
N PRO A 373 9.54 -53.31 -24.38
CA PRO A 373 8.70 -52.63 -25.35
C PRO A 373 7.48 -53.47 -25.79
N LEU A 374 7.39 -54.75 -25.43
CA LEU A 374 6.27 -55.64 -25.72
C LEU A 374 5.16 -55.56 -24.64
N VAL A 375 5.36 -54.90 -23.55
CA VAL A 375 4.33 -54.72 -22.52
C VAL A 375 3.41 -53.58 -22.90
N ALA A 376 2.20 -53.88 -23.29
CA ALA A 376 1.16 -52.95 -23.75
C ALA A 376 0.56 -52.06 -22.62
N GLN A 377 1.12 -52.04 -21.43
CA GLN A 377 0.65 -51.21 -20.30
C GLN A 377 1.44 -49.91 -20.26
N PRO A 378 0.78 -48.77 -20.03
CA PRO A 378 1.49 -47.52 -19.81
C PRO A 378 2.33 -47.63 -18.56
N LEU A 379 3.61 -47.20 -18.66
CA LEU A 379 4.50 -47.16 -17.52
C LEU A 379 4.00 -46.09 -16.54
N ALA A 380 3.76 -46.46 -15.30
CA ALA A 380 3.57 -45.52 -14.22
C ALA A 380 4.95 -45.11 -13.67
N ALA A 381 5.10 -43.84 -13.31
CA ALA A 381 6.30 -43.36 -12.66
C ALA A 381 6.47 -44.01 -11.28
N ASP A 382 7.69 -44.41 -10.95
CA ASP A 382 8.06 -45.01 -9.67
C ASP A 382 9.26 -44.32 -8.99
N ARG A 383 9.80 -43.25 -9.61
CA ARG A 383 11.01 -42.51 -9.20
C ARG A 383 10.66 -41.04 -8.92
N SER A 384 11.28 -40.12 -9.64
CA SER A 384 11.12 -38.68 -9.42
C SER A 384 9.71 -38.15 -9.69
N CYS A 385 8.96 -38.78 -10.60
CA CYS A 385 7.60 -38.36 -10.98
C CYS A 385 6.48 -39.11 -10.24
N LYS A 386 6.77 -40.06 -9.36
CA LYS A 386 5.79 -40.99 -8.76
C LYS A 386 4.64 -40.29 -8.01
N ASP A 387 4.93 -39.15 -7.39
CA ASP A 387 3.97 -38.40 -6.57
C ASP A 387 3.29 -37.26 -7.34
N PHE A 388 3.59 -37.12 -8.63
CA PHE A 388 2.99 -36.09 -9.48
C PHE A 388 1.56 -36.48 -9.88
N PRO A 389 0.74 -35.50 -10.30
CA PRO A 389 -0.56 -35.78 -10.89
C PRO A 389 -0.45 -36.76 -12.07
N ASN A 390 -1.35 -37.74 -12.15
CA ASN A 390 -1.44 -38.61 -13.32
C ASN A 390 -2.22 -37.92 -14.47
N VAL A 391 -2.30 -38.57 -15.62
CA VAL A 391 -2.96 -38.02 -16.79
C VAL A 391 -4.45 -37.70 -16.55
N ASN A 392 -5.16 -38.45 -15.70
CA ASN A 392 -6.55 -38.14 -15.36
C ASN A 392 -6.66 -36.84 -14.59
N GLU A 393 -5.80 -36.65 -13.59
CA GLU A 393 -5.72 -35.41 -12.82
C GLU A 393 -5.31 -34.22 -13.69
N MET A 394 -4.40 -34.43 -14.65
CA MET A 394 -4.02 -33.42 -15.64
C MET A 394 -5.21 -32.99 -16.51
N CYS A 395 -6.11 -33.92 -16.87
CA CYS A 395 -7.35 -33.58 -17.57
C CYS A 395 -8.22 -32.60 -16.74
N TRP A 396 -8.36 -32.86 -15.44
CA TRP A 396 -9.11 -31.98 -14.56
C TRP A 396 -8.45 -30.62 -14.42
N TYR A 397 -7.13 -30.55 -14.28
CA TYR A 397 -6.39 -29.27 -14.23
C TYR A 397 -6.55 -28.48 -15.53
N ALA A 398 -6.42 -29.14 -16.67
CA ALA A 398 -6.55 -28.49 -17.98
C ALA A 398 -7.96 -27.95 -18.22
N MET A 399 -9.01 -28.71 -17.89
CA MET A 399 -10.39 -28.38 -18.27
C MET A 399 -11.17 -27.63 -17.20
N VAL A 400 -10.81 -27.77 -15.90
CA VAL A 400 -11.56 -27.23 -14.76
C VAL A 400 -10.67 -26.41 -13.83
N GLY A 401 -9.38 -26.38 -14.10
CA GLY A 401 -8.38 -25.69 -13.28
C GLY A 401 -8.45 -24.17 -13.35
N ASP A 402 -9.34 -23.58 -14.16
CA ASP A 402 -9.53 -22.14 -14.28
C ASP A 402 -8.19 -21.40 -14.45
N PRO A 403 -7.51 -21.59 -15.60
CA PRO A 403 -6.14 -21.12 -15.78
C PRO A 403 -6.07 -19.59 -15.88
N HIS A 404 -5.15 -19.01 -15.13
CA HIS A 404 -4.84 -17.58 -15.16
C HIS A 404 -3.38 -17.36 -15.54
N TRP A 405 -3.14 -16.59 -16.60
CA TRP A 405 -1.79 -16.14 -16.96
C TRP A 405 -1.47 -14.84 -16.26
N ALA A 406 -0.50 -14.90 -15.36
CA ALA A 406 -0.03 -13.70 -14.65
C ALA A 406 1.33 -13.95 -14.00
N SER A 407 2.06 -12.86 -13.77
CA SER A 407 3.36 -12.93 -13.09
C SER A 407 3.20 -13.26 -11.61
N CYS A 408 4.18 -14.00 -11.09
CA CYS A 408 4.41 -14.15 -9.66
C CYS A 408 5.59 -13.25 -9.24
N ILE A 409 5.39 -12.48 -8.17
CA ILE A 409 6.45 -11.74 -7.51
C ILE A 409 7.00 -12.62 -6.38
N TYR A 410 8.32 -12.72 -6.29
CA TYR A 410 9.01 -13.50 -5.26
C TYR A 410 10.28 -12.79 -4.80
N VAL A 411 10.86 -13.26 -3.70
CA VAL A 411 12.11 -12.73 -3.16
C VAL A 411 13.25 -13.70 -3.46
N ASN A 412 14.32 -13.21 -4.07
CA ASN A 412 15.56 -13.96 -4.29
C ASN A 412 16.76 -13.11 -3.87
N ASN A 413 17.60 -13.63 -2.98
CA ASN A 413 18.76 -12.92 -2.42
C ASN A 413 18.45 -11.51 -1.90
N GLY A 414 17.29 -11.33 -1.29
CA GLY A 414 16.82 -10.05 -0.74
C GLY A 414 16.27 -9.06 -1.78
N HIS A 415 16.16 -9.45 -3.04
CA HIS A 415 15.58 -8.63 -4.11
C HIS A 415 14.24 -9.13 -4.57
N LEU A 416 13.34 -8.21 -4.97
CA LEU A 416 12.11 -8.56 -5.67
C LEU A 416 12.46 -9.07 -7.06
N GLN A 417 11.88 -10.19 -7.43
CA GLN A 417 11.97 -10.79 -8.73
C GLN A 417 10.56 -11.04 -9.28
N LYS A 418 10.46 -11.15 -10.60
CA LYS A 418 9.22 -11.40 -11.30
C LYS A 418 9.43 -12.54 -12.30
N ILE A 419 8.51 -13.49 -12.30
CA ILE A 419 8.45 -14.54 -13.33
C ILE A 419 7.01 -14.71 -13.80
N ASP A 420 6.81 -14.85 -15.10
CA ASP A 420 5.52 -15.15 -15.67
C ASP A 420 5.18 -16.64 -15.53
N GLY A 421 3.92 -16.96 -15.58
CA GLY A 421 3.46 -18.35 -15.48
C GLY A 421 1.96 -18.50 -15.40
N MET A 422 1.55 -19.73 -15.17
CA MET A 422 0.16 -20.13 -15.10
C MET A 422 -0.23 -20.40 -13.64
N TRP A 423 -1.28 -19.74 -13.20
CA TRP A 423 -1.99 -20.07 -11.96
C TRP A 423 -3.09 -21.07 -12.30
N ILE A 424 -3.13 -22.18 -11.57
CA ILE A 424 -4.11 -23.24 -11.77
C ILE A 424 -4.74 -23.57 -10.42
N ARG A 425 -6.05 -23.75 -10.41
CA ARG A 425 -6.80 -24.10 -9.19
C ARG A 425 -6.28 -25.41 -8.59
N LYS A 426 -6.05 -25.44 -7.28
CA LYS A 426 -5.66 -26.62 -6.51
C LYS A 426 -6.73 -27.71 -6.62
N LYS A 427 -6.35 -28.98 -6.49
CA LYS A 427 -7.25 -30.14 -6.59
C LYS A 427 -8.44 -30.02 -5.63
N SER A 428 -8.21 -29.64 -4.37
CA SER A 428 -9.28 -29.42 -3.40
C SER A 428 -10.28 -28.34 -3.80
N ALA A 429 -9.78 -27.25 -4.40
CA ALA A 429 -10.62 -26.18 -4.90
C ALA A 429 -11.39 -26.58 -6.17
N ILE A 430 -10.80 -27.41 -7.04
CA ILE A 430 -11.50 -28.03 -8.17
C ILE A 430 -12.65 -28.91 -7.65
N VAL A 431 -12.42 -29.76 -6.66
CA VAL A 431 -13.48 -30.59 -6.04
C VAL A 431 -14.60 -29.71 -5.48
N THR A 432 -14.27 -28.64 -4.77
CA THR A 432 -15.27 -27.71 -4.22
C THR A 432 -16.10 -27.07 -5.34
N TYR A 433 -15.46 -26.60 -6.40
CA TYR A 433 -16.13 -26.03 -7.56
C TYR A 433 -17.05 -27.07 -8.24
N LEU A 434 -16.55 -28.29 -8.50
CA LEU A 434 -17.29 -29.34 -9.16
C LEU A 434 -18.54 -29.76 -8.37
N ARG A 435 -18.43 -29.86 -7.03
CA ARG A 435 -19.58 -30.20 -6.16
C ARG A 435 -20.69 -29.16 -6.27
N ALA A 436 -20.35 -27.89 -6.42
CA ALA A 436 -21.33 -26.81 -6.64
C ALA A 436 -21.87 -26.77 -8.08
N ASN A 437 -21.23 -27.50 -9.05
CA ASN A 437 -21.55 -27.44 -10.47
C ASN A 437 -21.91 -28.81 -11.08
N GLY A 438 -22.72 -29.58 -10.36
CA GLY A 438 -23.35 -30.81 -10.89
C GLY A 438 -22.60 -32.10 -10.60
N TYR A 439 -21.54 -32.11 -9.82
CA TYR A 439 -20.80 -33.30 -9.40
C TYR A 439 -20.83 -33.46 -7.86
N PRO A 440 -21.99 -33.65 -7.22
CA PRO A 440 -22.16 -33.48 -5.77
C PRO A 440 -21.29 -34.42 -4.92
N THR A 441 -20.89 -35.58 -5.46
CA THR A 441 -20.16 -36.63 -4.71
C THR A 441 -18.70 -36.76 -5.12
N ILE A 442 -18.20 -35.96 -6.07
CA ILE A 442 -16.82 -36.09 -6.57
C ILE A 442 -15.79 -35.88 -5.48
N THR A 443 -14.73 -36.68 -5.53
CA THR A 443 -13.59 -36.63 -4.60
C THR A 443 -12.27 -36.47 -5.36
N GLU A 444 -11.19 -36.13 -4.67
CA GLU A 444 -9.84 -36.13 -5.24
C GLU A 444 -9.41 -37.53 -5.74
N THR A 445 -9.89 -38.59 -5.09
CA THR A 445 -9.64 -39.98 -5.51
C THR A 445 -10.32 -40.26 -6.85
N ASP A 446 -11.54 -39.79 -7.06
CA ASP A 446 -12.23 -39.94 -8.34
C ASP A 446 -11.48 -39.21 -9.46
N MET A 447 -10.95 -38.03 -9.19
CA MET A 447 -10.10 -37.29 -10.14
C MET A 447 -8.85 -38.07 -10.54
N LYS A 448 -8.25 -38.82 -9.62
CA LYS A 448 -7.09 -39.69 -9.87
C LYS A 448 -7.45 -40.91 -10.71
N ASN A 449 -8.66 -41.46 -10.53
CA ASN A 449 -9.09 -42.68 -11.17
C ASN A 449 -9.68 -42.49 -12.56
N GLY A 450 -10.10 -41.27 -12.92
CA GLY A 450 -10.64 -40.98 -14.23
C GLY A 450 -11.06 -39.54 -14.42
N TYR A 451 -11.38 -39.19 -15.66
CA TYR A 451 -11.92 -37.88 -16.02
C TYR A 451 -13.32 -38.05 -16.62
N LYS A 452 -14.21 -37.07 -16.37
CA LYS A 452 -15.55 -36.98 -16.98
C LYS A 452 -15.69 -35.63 -17.68
N GLU A 453 -16.22 -35.68 -18.91
CA GLU A 453 -16.48 -34.44 -19.68
C GLU A 453 -17.71 -33.67 -19.21
N SER A 454 -18.65 -34.36 -18.55
CA SER A 454 -19.86 -33.75 -17.99
C SER A 454 -20.33 -34.54 -16.77
N PRO A 455 -21.23 -34.00 -15.94
CA PRO A 455 -21.77 -34.69 -14.77
C PRO A 455 -22.41 -36.06 -15.08
N THR A 456 -22.98 -36.21 -16.24
CA THR A 456 -23.67 -37.42 -16.68
C THR A 456 -22.80 -38.38 -17.50
N ALA A 457 -21.62 -37.95 -17.96
CA ALA A 457 -20.69 -38.78 -18.69
C ALA A 457 -20.06 -39.85 -17.78
N PRO A 458 -19.66 -41.02 -18.32
CA PRO A 458 -18.89 -42.01 -17.56
C PRO A 458 -17.48 -41.49 -17.24
N PHE A 459 -16.88 -42.02 -16.17
CA PHE A 459 -15.45 -41.85 -15.95
C PHE A 459 -14.65 -42.62 -16.99
N VAL A 460 -13.65 -41.96 -17.56
CA VAL A 460 -12.71 -42.57 -18.51
C VAL A 460 -11.32 -42.51 -17.88
N ASP A 461 -10.66 -43.67 -17.77
CA ASP A 461 -9.27 -43.74 -17.30
C ASP A 461 -8.31 -43.56 -18.47
N TYR A 462 -7.77 -42.35 -18.60
CA TYR A 462 -6.84 -41.98 -19.67
C TYR A 462 -5.42 -42.55 -19.50
N ARG A 463 -5.14 -43.25 -18.40
CA ARG A 463 -3.94 -44.08 -18.32
C ARG A 463 -4.00 -45.25 -19.31
N ASN A 464 -5.21 -45.67 -19.71
CA ASN A 464 -5.47 -46.77 -20.61
C ASN A 464 -5.79 -46.36 -22.07
N THR A 465 -6.05 -45.08 -22.29
CA THR A 465 -6.38 -44.55 -23.62
C THR A 465 -5.66 -43.21 -23.85
N SER A 466 -5.25 -42.95 -25.09
CA SER A 466 -4.64 -41.66 -25.42
C SER A 466 -5.70 -40.58 -25.56
N ARG A 467 -5.43 -39.40 -25.04
CA ARG A 467 -6.23 -38.18 -25.24
C ARG A 467 -5.37 -36.94 -25.27
N ALA A 468 -5.56 -36.12 -26.30
CA ALA A 468 -5.08 -34.73 -26.29
C ALA A 468 -6.19 -33.84 -25.74
N LEU A 469 -5.84 -32.99 -24.74
CA LEU A 469 -6.69 -31.93 -24.22
C LEU A 469 -6.01 -30.60 -24.45
N SER A 470 -6.80 -29.62 -24.83
CA SER A 470 -6.35 -28.24 -24.94
C SER A 470 -7.39 -27.31 -24.31
N ASN A 471 -6.95 -26.41 -23.46
CA ASN A 471 -7.78 -25.34 -22.96
C ASN A 471 -7.13 -24.00 -23.34
N THR A 472 -7.83 -23.25 -24.17
CA THR A 472 -7.43 -21.91 -24.60
C THR A 472 -8.13 -20.79 -23.84
N SER A 473 -9.04 -21.15 -22.93
CA SER A 473 -9.78 -20.19 -22.09
C SER A 473 -8.92 -19.77 -20.88
N VAL A 474 -7.93 -18.91 -21.13
CA VAL A 474 -7.00 -18.41 -20.12
C VAL A 474 -7.36 -16.96 -19.75
N THR A 475 -7.49 -16.69 -18.46
CA THR A 475 -7.73 -15.33 -17.95
C THR A 475 -6.40 -14.61 -17.71
N ASN A 476 -6.23 -13.42 -18.30
CA ASN A 476 -5.00 -12.63 -18.16
C ASN A 476 -5.05 -11.75 -16.90
N SER A 477 -5.04 -12.36 -15.72
CA SER A 477 -5.00 -11.68 -14.41
C SER A 477 -4.58 -12.64 -13.33
N ILE A 478 -4.14 -12.11 -12.18
CA ILE A 478 -3.96 -12.89 -10.95
C ILE A 478 -5.34 -13.34 -10.45
N PRO A 479 -5.52 -14.62 -10.02
CA PRO A 479 -6.76 -15.07 -9.42
C PRO A 479 -7.15 -14.25 -8.18
N THR A 480 -8.43 -13.97 -7.99
CA THR A 480 -8.92 -13.21 -6.83
C THR A 480 -8.72 -13.96 -5.51
N ASN A 481 -8.93 -15.28 -5.49
CA ASN A 481 -8.64 -16.12 -4.32
C ASN A 481 -7.39 -16.97 -4.56
N ILE A 482 -6.24 -16.35 -4.49
CA ILE A 482 -4.95 -16.96 -4.80
C ILE A 482 -4.58 -18.14 -3.89
N ALA A 483 -5.20 -18.25 -2.69
CA ALA A 483 -5.01 -19.37 -1.78
C ALA A 483 -5.51 -20.70 -2.37
N ASP A 484 -6.46 -20.65 -3.29
CA ASP A 484 -7.03 -21.81 -3.99
C ASP A 484 -6.22 -22.23 -5.23
N TYR A 485 -5.14 -21.52 -5.56
CA TYR A 485 -4.34 -21.77 -6.75
C TYR A 485 -2.90 -22.14 -6.39
N PHE A 486 -2.24 -22.84 -7.31
CA PHE A 486 -0.79 -23.01 -7.34
C PHE A 486 -0.24 -22.39 -8.63
N PHE A 487 1.06 -22.07 -8.60
CA PHE A 487 1.73 -21.36 -9.69
C PHE A 487 2.70 -22.28 -10.42
N LEU A 488 2.65 -22.28 -11.74
CA LEU A 488 3.57 -22.97 -12.64
C LEU A 488 4.38 -21.92 -13.43
N PRO A 489 5.64 -21.66 -13.06
CA PRO A 489 6.47 -20.68 -13.75
C PRO A 489 6.91 -21.15 -15.14
N VAL A 490 7.18 -20.21 -16.05
CA VAL A 490 7.66 -20.51 -17.42
C VAL A 490 9.16 -20.79 -17.43
N LEU A 491 9.55 -21.95 -16.93
CA LEU A 491 10.94 -22.36 -16.76
C LEU A 491 11.62 -22.84 -18.05
N GLY A 492 10.89 -22.95 -19.17
CA GLY A 492 11.40 -23.56 -20.38
C GLY A 492 11.66 -25.06 -20.22
N TYR A 493 12.53 -25.58 -21.05
CA TYR A 493 12.99 -26.98 -21.01
C TYR A 493 14.41 -27.08 -21.61
N TYR A 494 15.12 -28.13 -21.25
CA TYR A 494 16.39 -28.43 -21.89
C TYR A 494 16.18 -29.31 -23.13
N TYR A 495 16.77 -28.85 -24.24
CA TYR A 495 16.96 -29.65 -25.45
C TYR A 495 18.45 -29.85 -25.67
N SER A 496 18.93 -31.08 -25.50
CA SER A 496 20.37 -31.35 -25.35
C SER A 496 20.95 -30.51 -24.21
N ALA A 497 22.09 -29.84 -24.39
CA ALA A 497 22.66 -28.99 -23.34
C ALA A 497 22.08 -27.57 -23.26
N ASN A 498 21.12 -27.22 -24.12
CA ASN A 498 20.62 -25.85 -24.26
C ASN A 498 19.26 -25.68 -23.58
N LEU A 499 19.15 -24.64 -22.75
CA LEU A 499 17.86 -24.20 -22.20
C LEU A 499 17.09 -23.44 -23.27
N ASP A 500 15.92 -23.94 -23.65
CA ASP A 500 15.02 -23.32 -24.61
C ASP A 500 13.73 -22.83 -23.94
N LYS A 501 13.07 -21.84 -24.54
CA LYS A 501 11.78 -21.28 -24.15
C LYS A 501 11.67 -20.78 -22.70
N PHE A 502 12.80 -20.52 -21.99
CA PHE A 502 12.73 -19.87 -20.68
C PHE A 502 12.02 -18.52 -20.78
N GLY A 503 11.12 -18.25 -19.85
CA GLY A 503 10.28 -17.04 -19.86
C GLY A 503 9.09 -17.08 -20.83
N LEU A 504 8.93 -18.14 -21.62
CA LEU A 504 7.86 -18.27 -22.64
C LEU A 504 6.97 -19.49 -22.44
N LEU A 505 7.53 -20.59 -21.95
CA LEU A 505 6.85 -21.88 -21.80
C LEU A 505 7.26 -22.56 -20.50
N GLY A 506 6.32 -23.23 -19.83
CA GLY A 506 6.58 -24.20 -18.78
C GLY A 506 6.23 -25.61 -19.26
N ALA A 507 7.14 -26.57 -19.07
CA ALA A 507 6.91 -27.98 -19.36
C ALA A 507 7.00 -28.79 -18.06
N TYR A 508 5.93 -29.50 -17.72
CA TYR A 508 5.79 -30.20 -16.45
C TYR A 508 5.40 -31.65 -16.65
N TRP A 509 6.09 -32.54 -15.92
CA TRP A 509 5.87 -33.97 -16.00
C TRP A 509 4.61 -34.41 -15.23
N SER A 510 3.96 -35.46 -15.72
CA SER A 510 2.97 -36.24 -14.99
C SER A 510 3.55 -37.57 -14.51
N SER A 511 2.87 -38.24 -13.57
CA SER A 511 3.23 -39.61 -13.16
C SER A 511 2.81 -40.68 -14.17
N SER A 512 2.21 -40.31 -15.32
CA SER A 512 1.84 -41.21 -16.37
C SER A 512 2.74 -41.05 -17.60
N ALA A 513 3.31 -42.14 -18.11
CA ALA A 513 3.97 -42.13 -19.40
C ALA A 513 2.94 -42.03 -20.56
N TYR A 514 3.34 -41.44 -21.66
CA TYR A 514 2.50 -41.41 -22.88
C TYR A 514 2.51 -42.77 -23.57
N ARG A 515 1.35 -43.19 -24.07
CA ARG A 515 1.16 -44.53 -24.55
C ARG A 515 1.60 -44.79 -26.01
N GLN A 516 1.79 -43.74 -26.79
CA GLN A 516 2.23 -43.84 -28.18
C GLN A 516 3.60 -43.21 -28.39
N ASP A 517 4.54 -44.01 -28.74
CA ASP A 517 5.91 -43.65 -29.08
C ASP A 517 6.73 -42.89 -28.03
N THR A 518 7.89 -43.35 -27.90
CA THR A 518 9.00 -43.08 -26.98
C THR A 518 9.40 -41.60 -26.77
N GLN A 519 8.59 -40.60 -27.16
CA GLN A 519 9.06 -39.21 -27.16
C GLN A 519 8.06 -38.10 -26.77
N MET A 520 6.86 -38.38 -26.30
CA MET A 520 5.94 -37.28 -25.99
C MET A 520 5.40 -37.28 -24.56
N HIS A 521 5.44 -36.15 -23.96
CA HIS A 521 5.19 -35.82 -22.56
C HIS A 521 3.94 -34.96 -22.46
N THR A 522 3.16 -35.14 -21.40
CA THR A 522 2.03 -34.25 -21.11
C THR A 522 2.58 -32.90 -20.69
N SER A 523 2.45 -31.89 -21.52
CA SER A 523 2.76 -30.48 -21.19
C SER A 523 1.47 -29.71 -20.94
N LEU A 524 1.46 -28.88 -19.92
CA LEU A 524 0.45 -27.83 -19.70
C LEU A 524 0.95 -26.54 -20.33
#